data_36d7f0d71f28bd1eb0f14c4a572761ed
#
_entry.id   36d7f0d71f28bd1eb0f14c4a572761ed
#
_cell.length_a   1.000
_cell.length_b   1.000
_cell.length_c   1.000
_cell.angle_alpha   90.00
_cell.angle_beta   90.00
_cell.angle_gamma   90.00
#
_symmetry.space_group_name_H-M   'P 1'
#
loop_
_entity.id
_entity.type
_entity.pdbx_description
1 polymer ?
#
loop_
_entity_poly.entity_id
_entity_poly.type
_entity_poly.pdbx_seq_one_letter_code
_entity_poly.pdbx_strand_id
1 'polypeptide(L)'
;DRSLPRLRQIDELFDGRIKTLYSTTDAIETQLKSADAVIGAVLIPGASAPKLVTREMLSLMKPGSVLVDVAIDQGGCFETSRATTHQDPTYVVDGIIHYCVANMPGGVARTSTFALTNATLPFVMSLAKKGAEEAMRSDAHLLNGLSVYRGVLTVPAVAEAQGLSYVEPAEALQHGGLQASA
;
A
#
# COMPACT_ATOMS: atom_id res chain seq x y z
N ASP A 1 -0.36 9.45 -11.42
CA ASP A 1 0.00 9.92 -10.08
C ASP A 1 -0.53 11.34 -9.86
N ARG A 2 -0.69 11.76 -8.59
CA ARG A 2 -1.04 13.15 -8.22
C ARG A 2 0.17 14.00 -7.85
N SER A 3 1.32 13.40 -7.66
CA SER A 3 2.57 14.10 -7.35
C SER A 3 3.25 14.59 -8.62
N LEU A 4 3.16 15.87 -8.91
CA LEU A 4 3.87 16.48 -10.04
C LEU A 4 5.39 16.27 -9.99
N PRO A 5 6.06 16.38 -8.82
CA PRO A 5 7.48 16.06 -8.70
C PRO A 5 7.78 14.62 -9.11
N ARG A 6 6.93 13.65 -8.72
CA ARG A 6 7.10 12.24 -9.09
C ARG A 6 6.88 12.02 -10.59
N LEU A 7 5.89 12.66 -11.19
CA LEU A 7 5.64 12.58 -12.63
C LEU A 7 6.84 13.12 -13.43
N ARG A 8 7.42 14.26 -13.03
CA ARG A 8 8.63 14.82 -13.64
C ARG A 8 9.82 13.87 -13.51
N GLN A 9 10.05 13.31 -12.32
CA GLN A 9 11.13 12.36 -12.09
C GLN A 9 11.01 11.13 -13.00
N ILE A 10 9.79 10.62 -13.23
CA ILE A 10 9.55 9.49 -14.13
C ILE A 10 9.83 9.89 -15.58
N ASP A 11 9.37 11.06 -15.98
CA ASP A 11 9.58 11.58 -17.34
C ASP A 11 11.08 11.73 -17.65
N GLU A 12 11.83 12.35 -16.73
CA GLU A 12 13.28 12.50 -16.82
C GLU A 12 14.01 11.14 -16.84
N LEU A 13 13.64 10.20 -15.93
CA LEU A 13 14.28 8.89 -15.80
C LEU A 13 14.09 8.04 -17.07
N PHE A 14 12.95 8.15 -17.71
CA PHE A 14 12.60 7.35 -18.89
C PHE A 14 12.70 8.12 -20.21
N ASP A 15 13.20 9.35 -20.16
CA ASP A 15 13.44 10.18 -21.34
C ASP A 15 12.20 10.30 -22.25
N GLY A 16 11.05 10.61 -21.65
CA GLY A 16 9.77 10.77 -22.32
C GLY A 16 9.17 9.50 -22.94
N ARG A 17 9.80 8.33 -22.76
CA ARG A 17 9.30 7.05 -23.30
C ARG A 17 8.08 6.51 -22.58
N ILE A 18 7.79 7.01 -21.38
CA ILE A 18 6.61 6.68 -20.60
C ILE A 18 5.69 7.89 -20.59
N LYS A 19 4.44 7.70 -20.98
CA LYS A 19 3.42 8.75 -20.90
C LYS A 19 3.02 8.93 -19.43
N THR A 20 3.31 10.09 -18.87
CA THR A 20 2.91 10.47 -17.52
C THR A 20 1.63 11.31 -17.55
N LEU A 21 0.74 11.10 -16.57
CA LEU A 21 -0.52 11.83 -16.47
C LEU A 21 -0.81 12.20 -15.03
N TYR A 22 -1.33 13.41 -14.82
CA TYR A 22 -1.91 13.77 -13.53
C TYR A 22 -3.23 13.02 -13.33
N SER A 23 -3.38 12.34 -12.20
CA SER A 23 -4.50 11.44 -11.93
C SER A 23 -5.76 12.21 -11.55
N THR A 24 -6.63 12.41 -12.54
CA THR A 24 -8.02 12.83 -12.37
C THR A 24 -8.94 11.70 -12.83
N THR A 25 -10.22 11.73 -12.43
CA THR A 25 -11.21 10.75 -12.89
C THR A 25 -11.31 10.72 -14.40
N ASP A 26 -11.43 11.88 -15.05
CA ASP A 26 -11.50 12.02 -16.52
C ASP A 26 -10.25 11.45 -17.21
N ALA A 27 -9.05 11.70 -16.66
CA ALA A 27 -7.81 11.14 -17.21
C ALA A 27 -7.80 9.61 -17.12
N ILE A 28 -8.29 9.03 -16.01
CA ILE A 28 -8.41 7.59 -15.84
C ILE A 28 -9.40 7.02 -16.86
N GLU A 29 -10.61 7.55 -16.94
CA GLU A 29 -11.64 7.13 -17.87
C GLU A 29 -11.15 7.18 -19.34
N THR A 30 -10.44 8.23 -19.70
CA THR A 30 -9.86 8.36 -21.03
C THR A 30 -8.85 7.27 -21.35
N GLN A 31 -7.98 6.92 -20.39
CA GLN A 31 -6.99 5.86 -20.60
C GLN A 31 -7.62 4.45 -20.59
N LEU A 32 -8.65 4.21 -19.80
CA LEU A 32 -9.35 2.93 -19.74
C LEU A 32 -9.89 2.48 -21.12
N LYS A 33 -10.33 3.42 -21.96
CA LYS A 33 -10.85 3.14 -23.31
C LYS A 33 -9.84 2.46 -24.24
N SER A 34 -8.55 2.68 -24.01
CA SER A 34 -7.48 2.16 -24.87
C SER A 34 -6.60 1.10 -24.19
N ALA A 35 -6.66 1.00 -22.86
CA ALA A 35 -5.84 0.07 -22.11
C ALA A 35 -6.27 -1.39 -22.32
N ASP A 36 -5.30 -2.26 -22.54
CA ASP A 36 -5.49 -3.72 -22.56
C ASP A 36 -5.23 -4.33 -21.18
N ALA A 37 -4.39 -3.67 -20.36
CA ALA A 37 -4.13 -4.03 -18.98
C ALA A 37 -3.99 -2.77 -18.11
N VAL A 38 -4.59 -2.79 -16.93
CA VAL A 38 -4.48 -1.72 -15.92
C VAL A 38 -3.94 -2.30 -14.64
N ILE A 39 -2.88 -1.69 -14.11
CA ILE A 39 -2.25 -2.10 -12.85
C ILE A 39 -2.55 -1.04 -11.80
N GLY A 40 -3.31 -1.44 -10.78
CA GLY A 40 -3.62 -0.63 -9.62
C GLY A 40 -2.60 -0.85 -8.50
N ALA A 41 -1.85 0.19 -8.15
CA ALA A 41 -0.78 0.13 -7.16
C ALA A 41 -0.78 1.37 -6.25
N VAL A 42 -1.97 1.80 -5.83
CA VAL A 42 -2.11 2.94 -4.92
C VAL A 42 -1.82 2.49 -3.50
N LEU A 43 -0.92 3.19 -2.83
CA LEU A 43 -0.57 2.96 -1.44
C LEU A 43 -0.89 4.20 -0.61
N ILE A 44 -1.74 4.05 0.41
CA ILE A 44 -1.91 5.03 1.47
C ILE A 44 -1.49 4.35 2.77
N PRO A 45 -0.35 4.72 3.35
CA PRO A 45 0.14 4.08 4.57
C PRO A 45 -0.90 4.14 5.70
N GLY A 46 -1.24 2.96 6.27
CA GLY A 46 -2.17 2.85 7.38
C GLY A 46 -3.66 3.05 7.06
N ALA A 47 -4.03 3.26 5.79
CA ALA A 47 -5.42 3.46 5.38
C ALA A 47 -5.82 2.55 4.20
N SER A 48 -7.13 2.42 3.97
CA SER A 48 -7.65 1.69 2.80
C SER A 48 -7.33 2.41 1.50
N ALA A 49 -7.06 1.67 0.44
CA ALA A 49 -6.84 2.22 -0.90
C ALA A 49 -8.13 2.89 -1.42
N PRO A 50 -8.04 4.07 -2.05
CA PRO A 50 -9.18 4.70 -2.70
C PRO A 50 -9.63 3.89 -3.92
N LYS A 51 -10.92 3.86 -4.20
CA LYS A 51 -11.47 3.23 -5.39
C LYS A 51 -11.29 4.15 -6.60
N LEU A 52 -10.30 3.86 -7.44
CA LEU A 52 -9.95 4.67 -8.61
C LEU A 52 -10.70 4.25 -9.89
N VAL A 53 -11.10 2.99 -9.98
CA VAL A 53 -11.92 2.46 -11.08
C VAL A 53 -13.21 1.93 -10.48
N THR A 54 -14.33 2.54 -10.85
CA THR A 54 -15.66 2.11 -10.41
C THR A 54 -16.17 0.97 -11.30
N ARG A 55 -17.22 0.28 -10.85
CA ARG A 55 -17.85 -0.75 -11.67
C ARG A 55 -18.38 -0.21 -13.01
N GLU A 56 -18.92 1.01 -12.99
CA GLU A 56 -19.44 1.67 -14.20
C GLU A 56 -18.34 1.90 -15.24
N MET A 57 -17.14 2.24 -14.80
CA MET A 57 -15.99 2.46 -15.68
C MET A 57 -15.54 1.19 -16.41
N LEU A 58 -15.89 -0.02 -15.95
CA LEU A 58 -15.57 -1.25 -16.66
C LEU A 58 -16.18 -1.27 -18.06
N SER A 59 -17.35 -0.62 -18.25
CA SER A 59 -17.99 -0.51 -19.56
C SER A 59 -17.19 0.29 -20.59
N LEU A 60 -16.21 1.10 -20.14
CA LEU A 60 -15.31 1.85 -21.01
C LEU A 60 -14.15 0.99 -21.53
N MET A 61 -13.86 -0.13 -20.88
CA MET A 61 -12.75 -1.01 -21.22
C MET A 61 -13.14 -1.98 -22.34
N LYS A 62 -12.14 -2.46 -23.06
CA LYS A 62 -12.34 -3.51 -24.06
C LYS A 62 -12.65 -4.83 -23.37
N PRO A 63 -13.64 -5.62 -23.84
CA PRO A 63 -13.87 -6.97 -23.34
C PRO A 63 -12.59 -7.81 -23.39
N GLY A 64 -12.29 -8.53 -22.29
CA GLY A 64 -11.07 -9.33 -22.15
C GLY A 64 -9.85 -8.54 -21.66
N SER A 65 -9.96 -7.23 -21.45
CA SER A 65 -8.91 -6.45 -20.75
C SER A 65 -8.71 -6.93 -19.32
N VAL A 66 -7.54 -6.65 -18.75
CA VAL A 66 -7.12 -7.15 -17.45
C VAL A 66 -6.96 -6.01 -16.44
N LEU A 67 -7.52 -6.20 -15.26
CA LEU A 67 -7.25 -5.38 -14.07
C LEU A 67 -6.37 -6.18 -13.09
N VAL A 68 -5.19 -5.67 -12.79
CA VAL A 68 -4.26 -6.22 -11.78
C VAL A 68 -4.27 -5.31 -10.56
N ASP A 69 -4.78 -5.77 -9.43
CA ASP A 69 -4.84 -4.96 -8.21
C ASP A 69 -3.73 -5.35 -7.22
N VAL A 70 -2.62 -4.62 -7.28
CA VAL A 70 -1.50 -4.79 -6.35
C VAL A 70 -1.85 -4.26 -4.95
N ALA A 71 -2.81 -3.33 -4.87
CA ALA A 71 -3.30 -2.75 -3.61
C ALA A 71 -4.33 -3.62 -2.89
N ILE A 72 -4.52 -4.87 -3.32
CA ILE A 72 -5.58 -5.76 -2.81
C ILE A 72 -5.48 -5.97 -1.29
N ASP A 73 -4.26 -6.04 -0.74
CA ASP A 73 -4.04 -6.20 0.71
C ASP A 73 -4.55 -5.00 1.53
N GLN A 74 -4.76 -3.86 0.88
CA GLN A 74 -5.37 -2.66 1.47
C GLN A 74 -6.82 -2.44 1.01
N GLY A 75 -7.52 -3.51 0.67
CA GLY A 75 -8.90 -3.48 0.21
C GLY A 75 -9.07 -3.24 -1.29
N GLY A 76 -7.98 -3.13 -2.04
CA GLY A 76 -7.96 -2.93 -3.50
C GLY A 76 -8.35 -1.50 -3.93
N CYS A 77 -7.84 -1.07 -5.07
CA CYS A 77 -8.11 0.25 -5.66
C CYS A 77 -9.16 0.22 -6.78
N PHE A 78 -9.73 -0.93 -7.11
CA PHE A 78 -10.89 -1.03 -7.98
C PHE A 78 -12.13 -1.42 -7.18
N GLU A 79 -13.28 -0.87 -7.50
CA GLU A 79 -14.54 -1.14 -6.77
C GLU A 79 -14.91 -2.63 -6.80
N THR A 80 -14.63 -3.29 -7.91
CA THR A 80 -14.92 -4.71 -8.15
C THR A 80 -13.82 -5.66 -7.67
N SER A 81 -12.77 -5.14 -7.02
CA SER A 81 -11.68 -5.97 -6.48
C SER A 81 -12.15 -6.83 -5.31
N ARG A 82 -11.79 -8.10 -5.36
CA ARG A 82 -11.87 -9.04 -4.24
C ARG A 82 -10.62 -9.89 -4.20
N ALA A 83 -10.09 -10.17 -3.02
CA ALA A 83 -8.89 -10.97 -2.86
C ALA A 83 -9.05 -12.37 -3.47
N THR A 84 -8.02 -12.82 -4.16
CA THR A 84 -7.89 -14.16 -4.73
C THR A 84 -6.61 -14.82 -4.22
N THR A 85 -6.40 -16.07 -4.60
CA THR A 85 -5.24 -16.88 -4.19
C THR A 85 -4.42 -17.29 -5.40
N HIS A 86 -3.18 -17.76 -5.17
CA HIS A 86 -2.34 -18.29 -6.24
C HIS A 86 -2.95 -19.56 -6.92
N GLN A 87 -3.85 -20.27 -6.23
CA GLN A 87 -4.53 -21.46 -6.78
C GLN A 87 -5.74 -21.10 -7.66
N ASP A 88 -6.44 -20.01 -7.31
CA ASP A 88 -7.55 -19.46 -8.11
C ASP A 88 -7.33 -17.96 -8.30
N PRO A 89 -6.42 -17.55 -9.23
CA PRO A 89 -5.87 -16.21 -9.25
C PRO A 89 -6.76 -15.17 -9.92
N THR A 90 -7.72 -15.58 -10.76
CA THR A 90 -8.49 -14.67 -11.60
C THR A 90 -9.99 -14.89 -11.51
N TYR A 91 -10.75 -13.85 -11.83
CA TYR A 91 -12.20 -13.93 -12.05
C TYR A 91 -12.61 -12.87 -13.07
N VAL A 92 -13.83 -12.96 -13.57
CA VAL A 92 -14.37 -12.05 -14.58
C VAL A 92 -15.55 -11.28 -14.00
N VAL A 93 -15.56 -9.96 -14.20
CA VAL A 93 -16.70 -9.07 -13.92
C VAL A 93 -16.96 -8.22 -15.16
N ASP A 94 -18.19 -8.25 -15.65
CA ASP A 94 -18.64 -7.44 -16.80
C ASP A 94 -17.72 -7.58 -18.04
N GLY A 95 -17.17 -8.78 -18.26
CA GLY A 95 -16.26 -9.09 -19.38
C GLY A 95 -14.79 -8.69 -19.14
N ILE A 96 -14.43 -8.13 -17.97
CA ILE A 96 -13.08 -7.71 -17.61
C ILE A 96 -12.47 -8.72 -16.65
N ILE A 97 -11.25 -9.16 -16.95
CA ILE A 97 -10.51 -10.14 -16.14
C ILE A 97 -9.85 -9.41 -14.96
N HIS A 98 -10.05 -9.92 -13.75
CA HIS A 98 -9.43 -9.40 -12.54
C HIS A 98 -8.38 -10.38 -12.01
N TYR A 99 -7.20 -9.88 -11.70
CA TYR A 99 -6.12 -10.56 -10.98
C TYR A 99 -5.85 -9.80 -9.69
N CYS A 100 -6.27 -10.36 -8.56
CA CYS A 100 -6.24 -9.71 -7.25
C CYS A 100 -5.65 -10.64 -6.19
N VAL A 101 -4.54 -11.32 -6.52
CA VAL A 101 -3.91 -12.29 -5.63
C VAL A 101 -3.31 -11.59 -4.44
N ALA A 102 -3.79 -11.92 -3.24
CA ALA A 102 -3.16 -11.49 -2.00
C ALA A 102 -1.75 -12.10 -1.90
N ASN A 103 -0.80 -11.29 -1.44
CA ASN A 103 0.60 -11.72 -1.38
C ASN A 103 1.16 -12.17 -2.76
N MET A 104 1.01 -11.33 -3.79
CA MET A 104 1.62 -11.55 -5.12
C MET A 104 3.11 -11.91 -5.03
N PRO A 105 3.93 -11.31 -4.14
CA PRO A 105 5.34 -11.70 -3.96
C PRO A 105 5.57 -13.17 -3.62
N GLY A 106 4.58 -13.85 -3.06
CA GLY A 106 4.62 -15.30 -2.80
C GLY A 106 4.77 -16.15 -4.05
N GLY A 107 4.35 -15.64 -5.22
CA GLY A 107 4.54 -16.29 -6.52
C GLY A 107 6.00 -16.29 -7.03
N VAL A 108 6.87 -15.44 -6.44
CA VAL A 108 8.31 -15.35 -6.73
C VAL A 108 9.10 -15.38 -5.41
N ALA A 109 8.80 -16.37 -4.59
CA ALA A 109 9.17 -16.46 -3.18
C ALA A 109 10.68 -16.25 -2.93
N ARG A 110 11.55 -16.83 -3.75
CA ARG A 110 13.01 -16.68 -3.59
C ARG A 110 13.44 -15.21 -3.71
N THR A 111 13.06 -14.55 -4.78
CA THR A 111 13.40 -13.14 -5.03
C THR A 111 12.83 -12.23 -3.95
N SER A 112 11.57 -12.44 -3.60
CA SER A 112 10.87 -11.65 -2.58
C SER A 112 11.49 -11.82 -1.19
N THR A 113 11.88 -13.03 -0.82
CA THR A 113 12.54 -13.30 0.46
C THR A 113 13.88 -12.58 0.57
N PHE A 114 14.73 -12.67 -0.43
CA PHE A 114 16.01 -11.96 -0.42
C PHE A 114 15.83 -10.44 -0.41
N ALA A 115 14.91 -9.91 -1.23
CA ALA A 115 14.63 -8.47 -1.26
C ALA A 115 14.14 -7.95 0.09
N LEU A 116 13.17 -8.64 0.70
CA LEU A 116 12.62 -8.29 2.00
C LEU A 116 13.69 -8.40 3.11
N THR A 117 14.42 -9.50 3.14
CA THR A 117 15.47 -9.72 4.15
C THR A 117 16.56 -8.65 4.07
N ASN A 118 17.03 -8.33 2.86
CA ASN A 118 18.04 -7.29 2.68
C ASN A 118 17.56 -5.91 3.15
N ALA A 119 16.29 -5.60 2.90
CA ALA A 119 15.70 -4.33 3.32
C ALA A 119 15.46 -4.26 4.85
N THR A 120 15.07 -5.36 5.49
CA THR A 120 14.66 -5.38 6.90
C THR A 120 15.79 -5.71 7.88
N LEU A 121 16.82 -6.46 7.44
CA LEU A 121 17.92 -6.91 8.31
C LEU A 121 18.62 -5.77 9.07
N PRO A 122 18.93 -4.60 8.50
CA PRO A 122 19.54 -3.51 9.26
C PRO A 122 18.71 -3.08 10.47
N PHE A 123 17.39 -3.03 10.34
CA PHE A 123 16.47 -2.67 11.43
C PHE A 123 16.40 -3.78 12.49
N VAL A 124 16.33 -5.04 12.07
CA VAL A 124 16.37 -6.19 12.99
C VAL A 124 17.67 -6.20 13.79
N MET A 125 18.80 -5.94 13.15
CA MET A 125 20.09 -5.86 13.81
C MET A 125 20.20 -4.68 14.79
N SER A 126 19.58 -3.55 14.46
CA SER A 126 19.51 -2.40 15.37
C SER A 126 18.71 -2.74 16.62
N LEU A 127 17.52 -3.34 16.45
CA LEU A 127 16.67 -3.81 17.55
C LEU A 127 17.40 -4.83 18.44
N ALA A 128 18.08 -5.81 17.83
CA ALA A 128 18.80 -6.86 18.56
C ALA A 128 20.00 -6.30 19.37
N LYS A 129 20.69 -5.32 18.85
CA LYS A 129 21.89 -4.75 19.50
C LYS A 129 21.55 -3.72 20.59
N LYS A 130 20.55 -2.88 20.35
CA LYS A 130 20.23 -1.73 21.21
C LYS A 130 19.03 -1.97 22.12
N GLY A 131 18.21 -2.98 21.83
CA GLY A 131 16.87 -3.11 22.38
C GLY A 131 15.87 -2.17 21.70
N ALA A 132 14.58 -2.42 21.90
CA ALA A 132 13.52 -1.74 21.15
C ALA A 132 13.50 -0.22 21.40
N GLU A 133 13.53 0.19 22.66
CA GLU A 133 13.41 1.63 23.02
C GLU A 133 14.57 2.47 22.47
N GLU A 134 15.81 2.04 22.67
CA GLU A 134 16.99 2.77 22.21
C GLU A 134 17.10 2.74 20.67
N ALA A 135 16.75 1.63 20.04
CA ALA A 135 16.72 1.55 18.59
C ALA A 135 15.72 2.56 17.99
N MET A 136 14.50 2.65 18.54
CA MET A 136 13.49 3.62 18.10
C MET A 136 13.86 5.07 18.42
N ARG A 137 14.51 5.35 19.55
CA ARG A 137 15.00 6.70 19.87
C ARG A 137 16.10 7.17 18.93
N SER A 138 16.92 6.24 18.43
CA SER A 138 18.06 6.52 17.56
C SER A 138 17.76 6.48 16.07
N ASP A 139 16.57 6.01 15.67
CA ASP A 139 16.18 5.83 14.27
C ASP A 139 14.70 6.20 14.06
N ALA A 140 14.47 7.32 13.37
CA ALA A 140 13.12 7.81 13.07
C ALA A 140 12.28 6.83 12.23
N HIS A 141 12.91 6.02 11.39
CA HIS A 141 12.18 5.01 10.58
C HIS A 141 11.65 3.88 11.46
N LEU A 142 12.44 3.43 12.44
CA LEU A 142 11.97 2.47 13.44
C LEU A 142 10.87 3.06 14.32
N LEU A 143 11.01 4.33 14.72
CA LEU A 143 10.00 5.02 15.51
C LEU A 143 8.68 5.13 14.74
N ASN A 144 8.72 5.48 13.46
CA ASN A 144 7.54 5.55 12.60
C ASN A 144 6.86 4.19 12.36
N GLY A 145 7.60 3.10 12.56
CA GLY A 145 7.07 1.74 12.51
C GLY A 145 6.40 1.26 13.80
N LEU A 146 6.43 2.06 14.87
CA LEU A 146 5.81 1.71 16.14
C LEU A 146 4.29 1.80 16.02
N SER A 147 3.61 0.68 16.19
CA SER A 147 2.13 0.62 16.09
C SER A 147 1.44 0.55 17.44
N VAL A 148 2.05 -0.14 18.40
CA VAL A 148 1.54 -0.27 19.77
C VAL A 148 2.72 -0.29 20.74
N TYR A 149 2.64 0.50 21.80
CA TYR A 149 3.63 0.52 22.87
C TYR A 149 2.96 0.49 24.22
N ARG A 150 3.23 -0.57 25.01
CA ARG A 150 2.69 -0.76 26.37
C ARG A 150 1.17 -0.50 26.49
N GLY A 151 0.40 -0.98 25.51
CA GLY A 151 -1.05 -0.89 25.49
C GLY A 151 -1.64 0.38 24.86
N VAL A 152 -0.82 1.33 24.41
CA VAL A 152 -1.31 2.51 23.67
C VAL A 152 -1.05 2.37 22.17
N LEU A 153 -2.02 2.82 21.35
CA LEU A 153 -1.88 2.91 19.91
C LEU A 153 -1.07 4.15 19.51
N THR A 154 -0.16 3.97 18.56
CA THR A 154 0.74 5.01 18.08
C THR A 154 0.62 5.25 16.57
N VAL A 155 -0.40 4.67 15.92
CA VAL A 155 -0.74 4.89 14.50
C VAL A 155 -2.14 5.49 14.41
N PRO A 156 -2.28 6.77 13.96
CA PRO A 156 -3.57 7.47 13.93
C PRO A 156 -4.65 6.74 13.14
N ALA A 157 -4.30 6.25 11.94
CA ALA A 157 -5.27 5.57 11.07
C ALA A 157 -5.82 4.27 11.68
N VAL A 158 -5.01 3.56 12.49
CA VAL A 158 -5.47 2.36 13.21
C VAL A 158 -6.40 2.76 14.35
N ALA A 159 -6.05 3.81 15.09
CA ALA A 159 -6.87 4.31 16.19
C ALA A 159 -8.23 4.78 15.67
N GLU A 160 -8.27 5.55 14.59
CA GLU A 160 -9.49 6.00 13.93
C GLU A 160 -10.36 4.82 13.48
N ALA A 161 -9.78 3.84 12.78
CA ALA A 161 -10.50 2.66 12.30
C ALA A 161 -11.09 1.79 13.42
N GLN A 162 -10.46 1.80 14.61
CA GLN A 162 -10.90 1.03 15.78
C GLN A 162 -11.72 1.84 16.78
N GLY A 163 -11.89 3.16 16.58
CA GLY A 163 -12.55 4.04 17.54
C GLY A 163 -11.81 4.16 18.87
N LEU A 164 -10.47 4.06 18.86
CA LEU A 164 -9.62 4.09 20.04
C LEU A 164 -8.78 5.36 20.09
N SER A 165 -8.22 5.66 21.27
CA SER A 165 -7.33 6.79 21.45
C SER A 165 -5.95 6.52 20.84
N TYR A 166 -5.28 7.60 20.45
CA TYR A 166 -3.95 7.62 19.83
C TYR A 166 -3.00 8.48 20.67
N VAL A 167 -1.73 8.08 20.69
CA VAL A 167 -0.63 8.82 21.31
C VAL A 167 0.53 8.88 20.31
N GLU A 168 1.17 10.04 20.18
CA GLU A 168 2.37 10.18 19.33
C GLU A 168 3.47 9.18 19.73
N PRO A 169 4.13 8.51 18.76
CA PRO A 169 5.16 7.49 19.07
C PRO A 169 6.28 8.00 19.99
N ALA A 170 6.74 9.23 19.78
CA ALA A 170 7.79 9.83 20.60
C ALA A 170 7.32 10.09 22.05
N GLU A 171 6.08 10.50 22.20
CA GLU A 171 5.45 10.73 23.51
C GLU A 171 5.23 9.40 24.25
N ALA A 172 4.75 8.38 23.55
CA ALA A 172 4.57 7.03 24.11
C ALA A 172 5.88 6.47 24.69
N LEU A 173 7.02 6.65 23.99
CA LEU A 173 8.33 6.24 24.46
C LEU A 173 8.83 7.04 25.68
N GLN A 174 8.41 8.31 25.84
CA GLN A 174 8.80 9.14 26.99
C GLN A 174 8.02 8.77 28.25
N HIS A 175 6.73 8.55 28.13
CA HIS A 175 5.82 8.37 29.27
C HIS A 175 5.63 6.91 29.70
N GLY A 176 6.28 5.97 29.03
CA GLY A 176 6.29 4.56 29.44
C GLY A 176 4.98 3.80 29.26
N GLY A 177 4.08 4.25 28.38
CA GLY A 177 2.77 3.63 28.13
C GLY A 177 1.67 4.17 29.08
N LEU A 178 0.51 3.52 29.06
CA LEU A 178 -0.60 3.88 29.95
C LEU A 178 -0.12 3.98 31.39
N GLN A 179 -0.09 5.19 31.95
CA GLN A 179 -0.44 5.32 33.37
C GLN A 179 -1.89 4.90 33.47
N ALA A 180 -2.14 3.75 34.08
CA ALA A 180 -3.49 3.34 34.43
C ALA A 180 -4.09 4.54 35.21
N SER A 181 -4.99 5.27 34.56
CA SER A 181 -5.86 6.20 35.24
C SER A 181 -6.74 5.33 36.14
N ALA A 182 -6.48 5.42 37.42
CA ALA A 182 -7.26 4.84 38.50
C ALA A 182 -8.69 5.40 38.47
#